data_0c9d5bf2dc763f34e94081da1b3e42e9
#
_entry.id   0c9d5bf2dc763f34e94081da1b3e42e9
#
_cell.length_a   1.000
_cell.length_b   1.000
_cell.length_c   1.000
_cell.angle_alpha   90.00
_cell.angle_beta   90.00
_cell.angle_gamma   90.00
#
_symmetry.space_group_name_H-M   'P 1'
#
loop_
_entity.id
_entity.type
_entity.pdbx_description
1 polymer ?
#
loop_
_entity_poly.entity_id
_entity_poly.type
_entity_poly.pdbx_seq_one_letter_code
_entity_poly.pdbx_strand_id
1 'polypeptide(L)'
;MSKVAAGITTSLDGYITGPNDGPGQGLGAGGERLHYWVFGGPWTYDEEPRGEATGADSEFLEEAVMRGGAVVGGRNTYDAARAWGGQNPFGVPFFIVTHHPEDAPQDAGFTFVNGLEEAIARAREAAGDQDVFVMGGADVIRQALRAGFVEELSVSIAPIVLGAGKRLFDGFEESVNLEHVRLLQSPFATHITYRVVR
;
A
#
# COMPACT_ATOMS: atom_id res chain seq x y z
N MET A 1 18.50 1.46 -12.20
CA MET A 1 18.20 0.21 -11.46
C MET A 1 16.84 0.35 -10.85
N SER A 2 15.98 -0.65 -11.03
CA SER A 2 14.65 -0.70 -10.41
C SER A 2 14.77 -0.67 -8.89
N LYS A 3 13.97 0.16 -8.24
CA LYS A 3 13.90 0.25 -6.78
C LYS A 3 12.76 -0.60 -6.25
N VAL A 4 12.85 -0.96 -4.98
CA VAL A 4 11.69 -1.43 -4.21
C VAL A 4 11.19 -0.24 -3.39
N ALA A 5 10.03 0.27 -3.76
CA ALA A 5 9.35 1.35 -3.07
C ALA A 5 8.16 0.78 -2.27
N ALA A 6 8.00 1.20 -1.03
CA ALA A 6 6.83 0.87 -0.24
C ALA A 6 5.96 2.12 -0.06
N GLY A 7 4.64 1.96 -0.08
CA GLY A 7 3.72 3.07 0.10
C GLY A 7 2.45 2.68 0.85
N ILE A 8 2.00 3.58 1.73
CA ILE A 8 0.78 3.36 2.50
C ILE A 8 0.20 4.69 3.00
N THR A 9 -1.11 4.71 3.19
CA THR A 9 -1.77 5.82 3.89
C THR A 9 -1.91 5.51 5.37
N THR A 10 -1.68 6.53 6.20
CA THR A 10 -1.91 6.47 7.65
C THR A 10 -2.76 7.64 8.13
N SER A 11 -3.42 7.47 9.27
CA SER A 11 -3.89 8.59 10.08
C SER A 11 -2.71 9.35 10.71
N LEU A 12 -2.97 10.53 11.27
CA LEU A 12 -1.96 11.29 12.00
C LEU A 12 -1.35 10.52 13.18
N ASP A 13 -2.13 9.65 13.82
CA ASP A 13 -1.71 8.78 14.92
C ASP A 13 -1.23 7.39 14.46
N GLY A 14 -0.95 7.23 13.14
CA GLY A 14 -0.21 6.10 12.56
C GLY A 14 -1.01 4.84 12.24
N TYR A 15 -2.35 4.92 12.23
CA TYR A 15 -3.19 3.78 11.85
C TYR A 15 -3.38 3.71 10.34
N ILE A 16 -3.28 2.50 9.80
CA ILE A 16 -3.55 2.18 8.38
C ILE A 16 -4.99 1.72 8.14
N THR A 17 -5.69 1.35 9.20
CA THR A 17 -7.13 1.05 9.21
C THR A 17 -7.73 1.54 10.52
N GLY A 18 -9.02 1.81 10.53
CA GLY A 18 -9.82 1.86 11.76
C GLY A 18 -10.06 0.46 12.32
N PRO A 19 -10.80 0.33 13.43
CA PRO A 19 -11.16 -0.96 14.00
C PRO A 19 -12.11 -1.75 13.09
N ASN A 20 -12.14 -3.09 13.29
CA ASN A 20 -13.04 -4.01 12.59
C ASN A 20 -12.85 -4.03 11.07
N ASP A 21 -11.60 -3.87 10.59
CA ASP A 21 -11.28 -4.02 9.17
C ASP A 21 -11.48 -5.47 8.70
N GLY A 22 -11.92 -5.62 7.47
CA GLY A 22 -12.17 -6.93 6.86
C GLY A 22 -12.88 -6.83 5.50
N PRO A 23 -13.32 -7.97 4.95
CA PRO A 23 -14.00 -8.00 3.66
C PRO A 23 -15.23 -7.09 3.62
N GLY A 24 -15.21 -6.09 2.73
CA GLY A 24 -16.27 -5.10 2.58
C GLY A 24 -16.14 -3.86 3.45
N GLN A 25 -15.17 -3.83 4.34
CA GLN A 25 -14.80 -2.69 5.15
C GLN A 25 -13.27 -2.66 5.32
N GLY A 26 -12.57 -2.67 4.18
CA GLY A 26 -11.14 -2.91 4.13
C GLY A 26 -10.27 -1.94 4.91
N LEU A 27 -10.74 -0.71 5.12
CA LEU A 27 -10.07 0.30 5.94
C LEU A 27 -10.64 0.40 7.37
N GLY A 28 -11.57 -0.48 7.76
CA GLY A 28 -12.20 -0.46 9.08
C GLY A 28 -13.16 0.71 9.30
N ALA A 29 -13.75 0.78 10.48
CA ALA A 29 -14.70 1.83 10.83
C ALA A 29 -14.01 3.20 10.91
N GLY A 30 -14.53 4.18 10.15
CA GLY A 30 -13.96 5.53 10.02
C GLY A 30 -12.69 5.61 9.19
N GLY A 31 -12.22 4.48 8.67
CA GLY A 31 -11.02 4.39 7.84
C GLY A 31 -11.19 4.91 6.42
N GLU A 32 -12.41 5.16 5.96
CA GLU A 32 -12.69 5.73 4.63
C GLU A 32 -11.93 7.04 4.40
N ARG A 33 -11.74 7.81 5.45
CA ARG A 33 -11.01 9.08 5.42
C ARG A 33 -9.55 8.93 5.02
N LEU A 34 -8.96 7.76 5.22
CA LEU A 34 -7.60 7.46 4.76
C LEU A 34 -7.49 7.50 3.23
N HIS A 35 -8.58 7.29 2.51
CA HIS A 35 -8.58 7.27 1.05
C HIS A 35 -9.36 8.43 0.40
N TYR A 36 -9.71 9.49 1.14
CA TYR A 36 -10.34 10.66 0.54
C TYR A 36 -9.46 11.32 -0.54
N TRP A 37 -8.14 11.27 -0.36
CA TRP A 37 -7.19 11.76 -1.34
C TRP A 37 -7.17 10.93 -2.64
N VAL A 38 -7.43 9.62 -2.55
CA VAL A 38 -7.50 8.72 -3.72
C VAL A 38 -8.71 9.04 -4.57
N PHE A 39 -9.85 9.33 -3.93
CA PHE A 39 -11.14 9.54 -4.58
C PHE A 39 -11.55 11.01 -4.69
N GLY A 40 -10.64 11.93 -4.39
CA GLY A 40 -10.89 13.38 -4.52
C GLY A 40 -11.90 13.93 -3.52
N GLY A 41 -12.23 13.20 -2.45
CA GLY A 41 -13.16 13.64 -1.43
C GLY A 41 -13.84 12.53 -0.64
N PRO A 42 -14.86 12.87 0.16
CA PRO A 42 -15.59 11.91 0.97
C PRO A 42 -16.26 10.80 0.16
N TRP A 43 -16.15 9.59 0.67
CA TRP A 43 -16.83 8.39 0.18
C TRP A 43 -17.18 7.48 1.36
N THR A 44 -18.04 6.48 1.13
CA THR A 44 -18.43 5.45 2.11
C THR A 44 -18.42 4.08 1.46
N TYR A 45 -18.42 3.01 2.26
CA TYR A 45 -18.49 1.63 1.75
C TYR A 45 -19.82 1.27 1.07
N ASP A 46 -20.89 2.05 1.34
CA ASP A 46 -22.23 1.81 0.79
C ASP A 46 -22.41 2.41 -0.60
N GLU A 47 -21.51 3.30 -1.02
CA GLU A 47 -21.56 3.97 -2.32
C GLU A 47 -20.23 3.85 -3.06
N GLU A 48 -20.30 3.65 -4.35
CA GLU A 48 -19.10 3.71 -5.18
C GLU A 48 -18.51 5.13 -5.16
N PRO A 49 -17.18 5.27 -5.00
CA PRO A 49 -16.53 6.57 -5.10
C PRO A 49 -16.80 7.22 -6.45
N ARG A 50 -17.21 8.50 -6.43
CA ARG A 50 -17.60 9.24 -7.64
C ARG A 50 -16.54 10.23 -8.12
N GLY A 51 -15.52 10.45 -7.33
CA GLY A 51 -14.46 11.38 -7.63
C GLY A 51 -13.15 10.66 -7.96
N GLU A 52 -12.16 11.46 -8.31
CA GLU A 52 -10.80 11.03 -8.57
C GLU A 52 -9.81 11.99 -7.92
N ALA A 53 -8.59 11.53 -7.69
CA ALA A 53 -7.53 12.37 -7.17
C ALA A 53 -7.26 13.58 -8.06
N THR A 54 -7.00 14.72 -7.45
CA THR A 54 -6.70 15.97 -8.17
C THR A 54 -5.48 16.68 -7.57
N GLY A 55 -4.83 17.56 -8.35
CA GLY A 55 -3.70 18.35 -7.86
C GLY A 55 -2.55 17.50 -7.34
N ALA A 56 -2.11 17.75 -6.11
CA ALA A 56 -1.00 17.04 -5.47
C ALA A 56 -1.28 15.55 -5.28
N ASP A 57 -2.54 15.17 -5.06
CA ASP A 57 -2.94 13.76 -4.90
C ASP A 57 -2.82 13.01 -6.24
N SER A 58 -3.28 13.62 -7.35
CA SER A 58 -3.13 13.06 -8.70
C SER A 58 -1.66 12.96 -9.09
N GLU A 59 -0.87 14.02 -8.86
CA GLU A 59 0.57 14.02 -9.12
C GLU A 59 1.29 12.87 -8.40
N PHE A 60 0.95 12.64 -7.14
CA PHE A 60 1.52 11.54 -6.34
C PHE A 60 1.14 10.16 -6.91
N LEU A 61 -0.14 9.95 -7.26
CA LEU A 61 -0.61 8.69 -7.84
C LEU A 61 -0.01 8.42 -9.22
N GLU A 62 -0.02 9.43 -10.10
CA GLU A 62 0.50 9.32 -11.46
C GLU A 62 1.99 8.94 -11.46
N GLU A 63 2.78 9.54 -10.56
CA GLU A 63 4.20 9.18 -10.42
C GLU A 63 4.37 7.72 -9.98
N ALA A 64 3.60 7.26 -9.00
CA ALA A 64 3.66 5.87 -8.54
C ALA A 64 3.28 4.89 -9.65
N VAL A 65 2.24 5.20 -10.44
CA VAL A 65 1.79 4.38 -11.59
C VAL A 65 2.83 4.35 -12.69
N MET A 66 3.39 5.50 -13.06
CA MET A 66 4.39 5.57 -14.13
C MET A 66 5.70 4.84 -13.80
N ARG A 67 6.08 4.81 -12.51
CA ARG A 67 7.30 4.15 -12.05
C ARG A 67 7.12 2.65 -11.84
N GLY A 68 5.91 2.21 -11.53
CA GLY A 68 5.61 0.85 -11.10
C GLY A 68 5.57 -0.16 -12.25
N GLY A 69 6.40 -1.20 -12.17
CA GLY A 69 6.41 -2.35 -13.11
C GLY A 69 5.84 -3.64 -12.50
N ALA A 70 5.73 -3.72 -11.18
CA ALA A 70 5.07 -4.80 -10.48
C ALA A 70 4.64 -4.37 -9.08
N VAL A 71 3.63 -5.06 -8.53
CA VAL A 71 3.11 -4.82 -7.18
C VAL A 71 3.30 -6.06 -6.31
N VAL A 72 3.63 -5.84 -5.03
CA VAL A 72 3.64 -6.86 -3.98
C VAL A 72 2.69 -6.43 -2.87
N GLY A 73 1.78 -7.30 -2.46
CA GLY A 73 0.84 -7.04 -1.38
C GLY A 73 0.62 -8.26 -0.50
N GLY A 74 0.04 -8.06 0.69
CA GLY A 74 -0.25 -9.15 1.62
C GLY A 74 -1.62 -9.78 1.37
N ARG A 75 -1.77 -11.05 1.75
CA ARG A 75 -3.04 -11.79 1.67
C ARG A 75 -4.18 -11.07 2.39
N ASN A 76 -3.93 -10.52 3.57
CA ASN A 76 -4.96 -9.79 4.32
C ASN A 76 -5.46 -8.55 3.57
N THR A 77 -4.60 -7.86 2.84
CA THR A 77 -4.99 -6.72 2.00
C THR A 77 -5.83 -7.19 0.82
N TYR A 78 -5.44 -8.29 0.18
CA TYR A 78 -6.21 -8.90 -0.89
C TYR A 78 -7.62 -9.29 -0.43
N ASP A 79 -7.73 -9.97 0.71
CA ASP A 79 -9.02 -10.40 1.27
C ASP A 79 -9.89 -9.21 1.70
N ALA A 80 -9.29 -8.19 2.35
CA ALA A 80 -9.97 -6.97 2.78
C ALA A 80 -10.53 -6.16 1.60
N ALA A 81 -9.78 -6.10 0.50
CA ALA A 81 -10.19 -5.47 -0.74
C ALA A 81 -11.16 -6.33 -1.58
N ARG A 82 -11.61 -7.49 -1.08
CA ARG A 82 -12.43 -8.46 -1.83
C ARG A 82 -11.83 -8.78 -3.21
N ALA A 83 -10.51 -8.97 -3.25
CA ALA A 83 -9.75 -9.21 -4.49
C ALA A 83 -10.00 -8.13 -5.57
N TRP A 84 -10.35 -6.92 -5.20
CA TRP A 84 -10.75 -5.85 -6.14
C TRP A 84 -11.80 -6.32 -7.18
N GLY A 85 -12.77 -7.12 -6.72
CA GLY A 85 -13.79 -7.69 -7.61
C GLY A 85 -13.26 -8.77 -8.56
N GLY A 86 -12.11 -9.39 -8.25
CA GLY A 86 -11.45 -10.39 -9.08
C GLY A 86 -10.62 -9.83 -10.23
N GLN A 87 -10.37 -8.52 -10.23
CA GLN A 87 -9.57 -7.86 -11.26
C GLN A 87 -8.40 -7.12 -10.61
N ASN A 88 -7.20 -7.32 -11.15
CA ASN A 88 -6.02 -6.56 -10.76
C ASN A 88 -6.15 -5.10 -11.21
N PRO A 89 -6.25 -4.12 -10.27
CA PRO A 89 -6.52 -2.73 -10.60
C PRO A 89 -5.28 -1.95 -11.10
N PHE A 90 -4.08 -2.55 -11.01
CA PHE A 90 -2.84 -1.83 -11.29
C PHE A 90 -2.35 -2.00 -12.73
N GLY A 91 -2.89 -2.94 -13.49
CA GLY A 91 -2.47 -3.18 -14.88
C GLY A 91 -1.05 -3.74 -15.05
N VAL A 92 -0.36 -4.04 -13.95
CA VAL A 92 0.99 -4.65 -13.91
C VAL A 92 0.94 -5.92 -13.06
N PRO A 93 1.91 -6.86 -13.18
CA PRO A 93 1.93 -8.08 -12.36
C PRO A 93 1.79 -7.80 -10.86
N PHE A 94 0.89 -8.51 -10.20
CA PHE A 94 0.63 -8.36 -8.78
C PHE A 94 0.86 -9.67 -8.02
N PHE A 95 1.82 -9.65 -7.10
CA PHE A 95 2.22 -10.79 -6.29
C PHE A 95 1.63 -10.67 -4.89
N ILE A 96 0.87 -11.68 -4.46
CA ILE A 96 0.24 -11.74 -3.15
C ILE A 96 1.05 -12.65 -2.24
N VAL A 97 1.65 -12.07 -1.21
CA VAL A 97 2.38 -12.81 -0.18
C VAL A 97 1.41 -13.54 0.73
N THR A 98 1.55 -14.87 0.81
CA THR A 98 0.72 -15.74 1.63
C THR A 98 1.54 -16.92 2.15
N HIS A 99 1.08 -17.56 3.23
CA HIS A 99 1.63 -18.84 3.70
C HIS A 99 0.94 -20.05 3.06
N HIS A 100 -0.16 -19.82 2.35
CA HIS A 100 -1.00 -20.84 1.72
C HIS A 100 -1.26 -20.50 0.25
N PRO A 101 -0.24 -20.57 -0.62
CA PRO A 101 -0.41 -20.28 -2.04
C PRO A 101 -1.30 -21.33 -2.75
N GLU A 102 -1.43 -22.52 -2.17
CA GLU A 102 -2.32 -23.60 -2.65
C GLU A 102 -3.81 -23.24 -2.55
N ASP A 103 -4.17 -22.34 -1.62
CA ASP A 103 -5.55 -21.85 -1.43
C ASP A 103 -5.88 -20.66 -2.36
N ALA A 104 -5.00 -20.38 -3.33
CA ALA A 104 -5.19 -19.28 -4.26
C ALA A 104 -6.39 -19.52 -5.19
N PRO A 105 -7.25 -18.52 -5.39
CA PRO A 105 -8.25 -18.58 -6.45
C PRO A 105 -7.56 -18.76 -7.80
N GLN A 106 -8.13 -19.63 -8.66
CA GLN A 106 -7.68 -19.73 -10.04
C GLN A 106 -8.20 -18.52 -10.84
N ASP A 107 -7.39 -18.00 -11.75
CA ASP A 107 -7.74 -16.91 -12.68
C ASP A 107 -7.98 -15.52 -12.07
N ALA A 108 -7.37 -15.23 -10.93
CA ALA A 108 -7.60 -13.96 -10.22
C ALA A 108 -6.81 -12.74 -10.76
N GLY A 109 -5.99 -12.88 -11.79
CA GLY A 109 -5.09 -11.79 -12.24
C GLY A 109 -3.99 -11.45 -11.22
N PHE A 110 -3.81 -12.34 -10.23
CA PHE A 110 -2.82 -12.24 -9.16
C PHE A 110 -1.96 -13.50 -9.10
N THR A 111 -0.72 -13.34 -8.64
CA THR A 111 0.20 -14.47 -8.41
C THR A 111 0.41 -14.62 -6.91
N PHE A 112 -0.03 -15.75 -6.35
CA PHE A 112 0.16 -16.05 -4.93
C PHE A 112 1.52 -16.69 -4.70
N VAL A 113 2.26 -16.19 -3.71
CA VAL A 113 3.66 -16.55 -3.48
C VAL A 113 3.89 -16.84 -2.00
N ASN A 114 4.61 -17.93 -1.71
CA ASN A 114 4.98 -18.27 -0.35
C ASN A 114 6.20 -17.45 0.12
N GLY A 115 5.93 -16.42 0.91
CA GLY A 115 6.95 -15.59 1.52
C GLY A 115 7.35 -14.36 0.70
N LEU A 116 7.88 -13.38 1.42
CA LEU A 116 8.19 -12.05 0.88
C LEU A 116 9.40 -12.07 -0.06
N GLU A 117 10.45 -12.81 0.27
CA GLU A 117 11.69 -12.86 -0.54
C GLU A 117 11.41 -13.34 -1.96
N GLU A 118 10.67 -14.44 -2.09
CA GLU A 118 10.27 -14.99 -3.37
C GLU A 118 9.36 -14.01 -4.14
N ALA A 119 8.43 -13.37 -3.44
CA ALA A 119 7.53 -12.38 -4.04
C ALA A 119 8.31 -11.17 -4.60
N ILE A 120 9.27 -10.64 -3.85
CA ILE A 120 10.13 -9.52 -4.31
C ILE A 120 11.01 -9.96 -5.48
N ALA A 121 11.61 -11.16 -5.43
CA ALA A 121 12.44 -11.66 -6.51
C ALA A 121 11.65 -11.76 -7.84
N ARG A 122 10.47 -12.37 -7.79
CA ARG A 122 9.58 -12.50 -8.97
C ARG A 122 9.04 -11.16 -9.44
N ALA A 123 8.72 -10.25 -8.50
CA ALA A 123 8.28 -8.91 -8.84
C ALA A 123 9.38 -8.10 -9.55
N ARG A 124 10.64 -8.20 -9.11
CA ARG A 124 11.78 -7.57 -9.79
C ARG A 124 11.98 -8.11 -11.20
N GLU A 125 11.89 -9.43 -11.37
CA GLU A 125 11.97 -10.06 -12.70
C GLU A 125 10.86 -9.54 -13.63
N ALA A 126 9.63 -9.48 -13.13
CA ALA A 126 8.48 -9.01 -13.89
C ALA A 126 8.52 -7.50 -14.19
N ALA A 127 9.03 -6.70 -13.27
CA ALA A 127 9.13 -5.24 -13.41
C ALA A 127 10.25 -4.80 -14.38
N GLY A 128 11.28 -5.62 -14.58
CA GLY A 128 12.42 -5.26 -15.43
C GLY A 128 13.15 -4.03 -14.91
N ASP A 129 13.16 -2.96 -15.68
CA ASP A 129 13.81 -1.69 -15.30
C ASP A 129 12.91 -0.74 -14.48
N GLN A 130 11.61 -1.07 -14.34
CA GLN A 130 10.66 -0.31 -13.54
C GLN A 130 10.72 -0.70 -12.06
N ASP A 131 10.12 0.13 -11.20
CA ASP A 131 10.13 -0.09 -9.76
C ASP A 131 9.16 -1.21 -9.35
N VAL A 132 9.48 -1.89 -8.25
CA VAL A 132 8.55 -2.77 -7.53
C VAL A 132 7.87 -1.98 -6.43
N PHE A 133 6.55 -1.98 -6.41
CA PHE A 133 5.77 -1.28 -5.40
C PHE A 133 5.20 -2.25 -4.35
N VAL A 134 5.64 -2.12 -3.10
CA VAL A 134 5.10 -2.85 -1.96
C VAL A 134 3.93 -2.06 -1.39
N MET A 135 2.70 -2.51 -1.70
CA MET A 135 1.50 -1.89 -1.20
C MET A 135 0.93 -2.67 -0.01
N GLY A 136 0.97 -2.15 1.17
CA GLY A 136 0.25 -2.72 2.31
C GLY A 136 0.04 -4.26 2.35
N GLY A 137 -0.48 -4.86 3.42
CA GLY A 137 -0.67 -4.20 4.71
C GLY A 137 0.62 -3.93 5.49
N ALA A 138 0.44 -3.41 6.68
CA ALA A 138 1.55 -3.03 7.54
C ALA A 138 2.59 -4.14 7.73
N ASP A 139 2.15 -5.38 7.85
CA ASP A 139 3.05 -6.51 8.10
C ASP A 139 4.03 -6.75 6.94
N VAL A 140 3.55 -6.73 5.70
CA VAL A 140 4.40 -6.89 4.50
C VAL A 140 5.41 -5.75 4.40
N ILE A 141 4.99 -4.51 4.68
CA ILE A 141 5.89 -3.34 4.69
C ILE A 141 6.95 -3.49 5.78
N ARG A 142 6.56 -3.88 7.01
CA ARG A 142 7.51 -4.10 8.11
C ARG A 142 8.51 -5.21 7.79
N GLN A 143 8.05 -6.33 7.24
CA GLN A 143 8.93 -7.42 6.79
C GLN A 143 9.91 -6.93 5.72
N ALA A 144 9.43 -6.18 4.73
CA ALA A 144 10.27 -5.66 3.65
C ALA A 144 11.32 -4.64 4.16
N LEU A 145 10.97 -3.81 5.15
CA LEU A 145 11.91 -2.90 5.81
C LEU A 145 12.97 -3.67 6.61
N ARG A 146 12.57 -4.67 7.42
CA ARG A 146 13.50 -5.52 8.20
C ARG A 146 14.45 -6.28 7.30
N ALA A 147 13.95 -6.88 6.25
CA ALA A 147 14.76 -7.63 5.28
C ALA A 147 15.66 -6.73 4.42
N GLY A 148 15.51 -5.41 4.55
CA GLY A 148 16.32 -4.47 3.82
C GLY A 148 15.98 -4.37 2.32
N PHE A 149 14.79 -4.77 1.89
CA PHE A 149 14.39 -4.64 0.49
C PHE A 149 13.99 -3.22 0.12
N VAL A 150 13.33 -2.49 1.03
CA VAL A 150 12.79 -1.16 0.75
C VAL A 150 13.91 -0.13 0.64
N GLU A 151 13.94 0.56 -0.49
CA GLU A 151 14.85 1.67 -0.78
C GLU A 151 14.15 3.03 -0.64
N GLU A 152 12.84 3.05 -0.86
CA GLU A 152 12.01 4.25 -0.77
C GLU A 152 10.70 3.96 -0.03
N LEU A 153 10.35 4.78 0.96
CA LEU A 153 9.12 4.66 1.73
C LEU A 153 8.28 5.92 1.56
N SER A 154 7.07 5.76 1.03
CA SER A 154 6.10 6.84 0.92
C SER A 154 4.98 6.66 1.93
N VAL A 155 4.71 7.69 2.72
CA VAL A 155 3.61 7.71 3.68
C VAL A 155 2.68 8.89 3.35
N SER A 156 1.42 8.57 3.08
CA SER A 156 0.37 9.57 2.91
C SER A 156 -0.38 9.74 4.23
N ILE A 157 -0.19 10.87 4.90
CA ILE A 157 -0.80 11.13 6.21
C ILE A 157 -2.14 11.86 5.98
N ALA A 158 -3.24 11.15 6.22
CA ALA A 158 -4.57 11.74 6.20
C ALA A 158 -4.80 12.61 7.45
N PRO A 159 -5.48 13.77 7.34
CA PRO A 159 -5.70 14.70 8.45
C PRO A 159 -6.82 14.20 9.38
N ILE A 160 -6.59 13.05 10.02
CA ILE A 160 -7.49 12.41 10.98
C ILE A 160 -6.71 11.73 12.09
N VAL A 161 -7.27 11.69 13.28
CA VAL A 161 -6.91 10.82 14.40
C VAL A 161 -7.95 9.71 14.49
N LEU A 162 -7.55 8.46 14.30
CA LEU A 162 -8.47 7.29 14.36
C LEU A 162 -8.60 6.71 15.76
N GLY A 163 -7.55 6.79 16.57
CA GLY A 163 -7.54 6.31 17.96
C GLY A 163 -7.50 4.80 18.15
N ALA A 164 -7.92 4.02 17.16
CA ALA A 164 -7.93 2.55 17.18
C ALA A 164 -7.82 1.96 15.78
N GLY A 165 -7.41 0.69 15.70
CA GLY A 165 -7.23 -0.03 14.44
C GLY A 165 -5.85 -0.69 14.34
N LYS A 166 -5.32 -0.86 13.13
CA LYS A 166 -3.99 -1.42 12.88
C LYS A 166 -3.00 -0.29 12.61
N ARG A 167 -1.89 -0.25 13.32
CA ARG A 167 -0.80 0.71 13.10
C ARG A 167 0.23 0.19 12.12
N LEU A 168 0.87 1.11 11.40
CA LEU A 168 1.95 0.76 10.47
C LEU A 168 3.13 0.11 11.20
N PHE A 169 3.56 0.64 12.33
CA PHE A 169 4.77 0.23 13.04
C PHE A 169 4.54 -0.48 14.38
N ASP A 170 3.34 -1.06 14.61
CA ASP A 170 3.13 -1.90 15.80
C ASP A 170 4.10 -3.09 15.82
N GLY A 171 4.80 -3.27 16.95
CA GLY A 171 5.79 -4.34 17.11
C GLY A 171 7.03 -4.21 16.22
N PHE A 172 7.28 -3.03 15.67
CA PHE A 172 8.51 -2.74 14.94
C PHE A 172 9.53 -2.15 15.91
N GLU A 173 10.48 -2.97 16.36
CA GLU A 173 11.46 -2.60 17.40
C GLU A 173 12.79 -2.09 16.84
N GLU A 174 12.94 -2.06 15.53
CA GLU A 174 14.15 -1.67 14.83
C GLU A 174 14.11 -0.18 14.46
N SER A 175 15.27 0.47 14.48
CA SER A 175 15.40 1.83 13.96
C SER A 175 15.73 1.80 12.48
N VAL A 176 15.02 2.60 11.69
CA VAL A 176 15.29 2.81 10.27
C VAL A 176 15.52 4.30 10.06
N ASN A 177 16.70 4.66 9.52
CA ASN A 177 16.99 6.04 9.19
C ASN A 177 16.35 6.42 7.86
N LEU A 178 15.72 7.60 7.83
CA LEU A 178 15.01 8.11 6.68
C LEU A 178 15.53 9.49 6.30
N GLU A 179 15.70 9.71 4.99
CA GLU A 179 15.99 11.04 4.46
C GLU A 179 14.83 11.52 3.60
N HIS A 180 14.43 12.76 3.76
CA HIS A 180 13.39 13.38 2.96
C HIS A 180 13.79 13.43 1.47
N VAL A 181 12.93 12.91 0.60
CA VAL A 181 13.06 13.02 -0.85
C VAL A 181 12.06 14.03 -1.41
N ARG A 182 10.80 13.92 -0.99
CA ARG A 182 9.70 14.74 -1.53
C ARG A 182 8.60 14.93 -0.51
N LEU A 183 7.92 16.07 -0.63
CA LEU A 183 6.71 16.40 0.12
C LEU A 183 5.71 17.04 -0.83
N LEU A 184 4.47 16.50 -0.84
CA LEU A 184 3.30 17.07 -1.50
C LEU A 184 2.18 17.21 -0.48
N GLN A 185 1.31 18.17 -0.67
CA GLN A 185 0.20 18.42 0.26
C GLN A 185 -1.08 18.76 -0.50
N SER A 186 -2.16 18.15 -0.05
CA SER A 186 -3.53 18.45 -0.46
C SER A 186 -4.42 18.72 0.78
N PRO A 187 -5.69 19.08 0.61
CA PRO A 187 -6.65 19.11 1.70
C PRO A 187 -6.90 17.73 2.36
N PHE A 188 -6.59 16.64 1.65
CA PHE A 188 -6.92 15.28 2.10
C PHE A 188 -5.73 14.45 2.57
N ALA A 189 -4.50 14.83 2.19
CA ALA A 189 -3.29 14.14 2.64
C ALA A 189 -2.04 15.02 2.58
N THR A 190 -1.05 14.65 3.41
CA THR A 190 0.34 15.06 3.24
C THR A 190 1.13 13.83 2.80
N HIS A 191 1.62 13.84 1.57
CA HIS A 191 2.44 12.76 1.01
C HIS A 191 3.90 13.06 1.26
N ILE A 192 4.57 12.15 1.95
CA ILE A 192 5.99 12.27 2.26
C ILE A 192 6.70 11.04 1.70
N THR A 193 7.68 11.27 0.85
CA THR A 193 8.55 10.23 0.33
C THR A 193 9.92 10.33 0.99
N TYR A 194 10.39 9.21 1.50
CA TYR A 194 11.68 9.06 2.16
C TYR A 194 12.56 8.06 1.42
N ARG A 195 13.86 8.34 1.36
CA ARG A 195 14.87 7.33 1.09
C ARG A 195 15.22 6.60 2.38
N VAL A 196 15.27 5.28 2.32
CA VAL A 196 15.75 4.44 3.42
C VAL A 196 17.28 4.46 3.42
N VAL A 197 17.88 4.91 4.53
CA VAL A 197 19.35 4.98 4.70
C VAL A 197 19.80 3.81 5.56
N ARG A 198 20.84 3.09 5.09
CA ARG A 198 21.44 1.94 5.77
C ARG A 198 22.87 2.21 6.15
#